data_166ab3a58e133f784a5c201a3a2166f2
#
_entry.id   166ab3a58e133f784a5c201a3a2166f2
#
_cell.length_a   1.000
_cell.length_b   1.000
_cell.length_c   1.000
_cell.angle_alpha   90.00
_cell.angle_beta   90.00
_cell.angle_gamma   90.00
#
_symmetry.space_group_name_H-M   'P 1'
#
loop_
_entity.id
_entity.type
_entity.pdbx_description
1 polymer ?
#
loop_
_entity_poly.entity_id
_entity_poly.type
_entity_poly.pdbx_seq_one_letter_code
_entity_poly.pdbx_strand_id
1 'polypeptide(L)'
;MSIVGRGAEAILKKEGDYLEKERIKKSYRLKELDDEIRKSRTRREASLIRAARRIGVNVPAIIDESKETIIMEFLDGKRIKDVLNENNYEELCTKIAYYIALLHKNEIIHGDLTTSNMMFNNNEIYFIDFGLGFKSSRIEDKASDLYLLKQALDSTHFNISDKAWQIILKAYQQNYPEKRVMETLKKIEKRRRYVKIDMV
;
A
#
# COMPACT_ATOMS: atom_id res chain seq x y z
N MET A 1 14.97 -15.84 -16.00
CA MET A 1 14.40 -14.59 -15.48
C MET A 1 13.36 -14.07 -16.47
N SER A 2 12.11 -13.88 -16.05
CA SER A 2 11.00 -13.39 -16.90
C SER A 2 10.45 -12.08 -16.35
N ILE A 3 10.10 -11.13 -17.24
CA ILE A 3 9.44 -9.89 -16.84
C ILE A 3 7.98 -10.21 -16.53
N VAL A 4 7.55 -9.95 -15.28
CA VAL A 4 6.18 -10.18 -14.81
C VAL A 4 5.39 -8.88 -14.60
N GLY A 5 6.08 -7.74 -14.66
CA GLY A 5 5.44 -6.43 -14.58
C GLY A 5 6.36 -5.30 -15.02
N ARG A 6 5.76 -4.24 -15.60
CA ARG A 6 6.47 -3.02 -15.96
C ARG A 6 5.62 -1.82 -15.58
N GLY A 7 6.07 -1.10 -14.57
CA GLY A 7 5.45 0.14 -14.12
C GLY A 7 6.22 1.38 -14.56
N ALA A 8 5.72 2.54 -14.21
CA ALA A 8 6.39 3.82 -14.50
C ALA A 8 7.73 3.96 -13.76
N GLU A 9 7.87 3.37 -12.57
CA GLU A 9 9.02 3.57 -11.68
C GLU A 9 9.95 2.36 -11.61
N ALA A 10 9.46 1.13 -11.93
CA ALA A 10 10.25 -0.10 -11.80
C ALA A 10 9.83 -1.19 -12.79
N ILE A 11 10.75 -2.10 -13.08
CA ILE A 11 10.52 -3.36 -13.77
C ILE A 11 10.54 -4.47 -12.73
N LEU A 12 9.59 -5.39 -12.83
CA LEU A 12 9.49 -6.57 -11.99
C LEU A 12 9.89 -7.81 -12.81
N LYS A 13 10.89 -8.54 -12.32
CA LYS A 13 11.37 -9.75 -12.95
C LYS A 13 11.25 -10.92 -11.97
N LYS A 14 10.73 -12.06 -12.43
CA LYS A 14 10.63 -13.29 -11.64
C LYS A 14 11.77 -14.23 -11.98
N GLU A 15 12.40 -14.80 -10.96
CA GLU A 15 13.38 -15.87 -11.08
C GLU A 15 13.17 -16.89 -9.95
N GLY A 16 12.63 -18.07 -10.30
CA GLY A 16 12.23 -19.06 -9.31
C GLY A 16 11.22 -18.49 -8.32
N ASP A 17 11.54 -18.56 -7.04
CA ASP A 17 10.73 -18.06 -5.93
C ASP A 17 11.04 -16.61 -5.56
N TYR A 18 11.78 -15.90 -6.39
CA TYR A 18 12.19 -14.53 -6.13
C TYR A 18 11.60 -13.54 -7.13
N LEU A 19 11.33 -12.34 -6.65
CA LEU A 19 10.95 -11.17 -7.43
C LEU A 19 12.05 -10.11 -7.31
N GLU A 20 12.62 -9.74 -8.45
CA GLU A 20 13.51 -8.59 -8.58
C GLU A 20 12.70 -7.37 -8.96
N LYS A 21 12.76 -6.32 -8.15
CA LYS A 21 12.21 -5.00 -8.44
C LYS A 21 13.34 -4.03 -8.75
N GLU A 22 13.56 -3.74 -10.03
CA GLU A 22 14.60 -2.84 -10.52
C GLU A 22 14.00 -1.48 -10.87
N ARG A 23 14.54 -0.38 -10.29
CA ARG A 23 14.10 0.99 -10.58
C ARG A 23 14.63 1.49 -11.91
N ILE A 24 13.73 1.97 -12.77
CA ILE A 24 14.03 2.43 -14.12
C ILE A 24 14.75 3.78 -14.06
N LYS A 25 15.87 3.89 -14.78
CA LYS A 25 16.56 5.15 -15.05
C LYS A 25 15.67 6.11 -15.85
N LYS A 26 15.64 7.38 -15.46
CA LYS A 26 14.88 8.43 -16.11
C LYS A 26 15.80 9.30 -16.97
N SER A 27 15.63 9.25 -18.29
CA SER A 27 16.47 9.96 -19.25
C SER A 27 16.35 11.49 -19.17
N TYR A 28 15.25 12.02 -18.60
CA TYR A 28 15.01 13.46 -18.45
C TYR A 28 15.66 14.07 -17.19
N ARG A 29 16.29 13.22 -16.34
CA ARG A 29 16.99 13.68 -15.14
C ARG A 29 18.51 13.73 -15.37
N LEU A 30 19.19 14.62 -14.67
CA LEU A 30 20.65 14.56 -14.57
C LEU A 30 21.05 13.21 -13.95
N LYS A 31 22.10 12.60 -14.47
CA LYS A 31 22.51 11.24 -14.10
C LYS A 31 22.76 11.11 -12.60
N GLU A 32 23.52 12.00 -12.02
CA GLU A 32 23.88 12.01 -10.60
C GLU A 32 22.63 12.12 -9.70
N LEU A 33 21.70 12.98 -10.07
CA LEU A 33 20.44 13.17 -9.34
C LEU A 33 19.54 11.94 -9.48
N ASP A 34 19.44 11.33 -10.66
CA ASP A 34 18.64 10.11 -10.88
C ASP A 34 19.18 8.94 -10.06
N ASP A 35 20.51 8.75 -10.04
CA ASP A 35 21.17 7.69 -9.28
C ASP A 35 20.93 7.85 -7.77
N GLU A 36 21.02 9.06 -7.23
CA GLU A 36 20.73 9.35 -5.82
C GLU A 36 19.25 9.11 -5.46
N ILE A 37 18.32 9.56 -6.31
CA ILE A 37 16.88 9.37 -6.09
C ILE A 37 16.55 7.87 -6.09
N ARG A 38 17.03 7.09 -7.06
CA ARG A 38 16.78 5.64 -7.14
C ARG A 38 17.33 4.94 -5.91
N LYS A 39 18.58 5.22 -5.53
CA LYS A 39 19.23 4.68 -4.34
C LYS A 39 18.45 5.00 -3.05
N SER A 40 18.07 6.26 -2.86
CA SER A 40 17.32 6.71 -1.68
C SER A 40 15.96 6.03 -1.59
N ARG A 41 15.21 5.97 -2.71
CA ARG A 41 13.89 5.33 -2.77
C ARG A 41 13.98 3.82 -2.53
N THR A 42 14.98 3.13 -3.10
CA THR A 42 15.20 1.69 -2.89
C THR A 42 15.43 1.38 -1.42
N ARG A 43 16.37 2.09 -0.78
CA ARG A 43 16.68 1.93 0.64
C ARG A 43 15.46 2.21 1.54
N ARG A 44 14.72 3.29 1.26
CA ARG A 44 13.53 3.66 2.03
C ARG A 44 12.46 2.58 1.92
N GLU A 45 12.16 2.10 0.72
CA GLU A 45 11.19 1.05 0.50
C GLU A 45 11.58 -0.25 1.21
N ALA A 46 12.80 -0.72 1.06
CA ALA A 46 13.31 -1.91 1.75
C ALA A 46 13.26 -1.76 3.28
N SER A 47 13.63 -0.61 3.80
CA SER A 47 13.55 -0.30 5.23
C SER A 47 12.12 -0.36 5.77
N LEU A 48 11.13 0.17 5.02
CA LEU A 48 9.72 0.15 5.40
C LEU A 48 9.15 -1.27 5.36
N ILE A 49 9.47 -2.07 4.34
CA ILE A 49 9.05 -3.48 4.25
C ILE A 49 9.60 -4.27 5.45
N ARG A 50 10.90 -4.13 5.77
CA ARG A 50 11.48 -4.78 6.96
C ARG A 50 10.84 -4.29 8.26
N ALA A 51 10.50 -3.01 8.36
CA ALA A 51 9.82 -2.45 9.53
C ALA A 51 8.40 -3.00 9.67
N ALA A 52 7.63 -3.08 8.57
CA ALA A 52 6.30 -3.66 8.54
C ALA A 52 6.32 -5.14 8.95
N ARG A 53 7.29 -5.92 8.44
CA ARG A 53 7.44 -7.34 8.83
C ARG A 53 7.72 -7.51 10.32
N ARG A 54 8.59 -6.68 10.91
CA ARG A 54 8.93 -6.75 12.34
C ARG A 54 7.75 -6.52 13.28
N ILE A 55 6.75 -5.78 12.85
CA ILE A 55 5.55 -5.50 13.63
C ILE A 55 4.40 -6.48 13.33
N GLY A 56 4.65 -7.53 12.53
CA GLY A 56 3.69 -8.58 12.22
C GLY A 56 2.76 -8.29 11.05
N VAL A 57 3.06 -7.29 10.22
CA VAL A 57 2.35 -7.09 8.93
C VAL A 57 2.95 -8.02 7.88
N ASN A 58 2.11 -8.79 7.21
CA ASN A 58 2.55 -9.65 6.12
C ASN A 58 3.01 -8.82 4.93
N VAL A 59 4.25 -8.99 4.56
CA VAL A 59 4.93 -8.37 3.42
C VAL A 59 5.92 -9.36 2.83
N PRO A 60 6.31 -9.25 1.56
CA PRO A 60 7.34 -10.11 0.99
C PRO A 60 8.64 -10.04 1.80
N ALA A 61 9.28 -11.18 2.02
CA ALA A 61 10.60 -11.21 2.63
C ALA A 61 11.64 -10.58 1.71
N ILE A 62 12.41 -9.60 2.20
CA ILE A 62 13.55 -9.06 1.46
C ILE A 62 14.72 -10.03 1.60
N ILE A 63 15.26 -10.47 0.47
CA ILE A 63 16.41 -11.37 0.35
C ILE A 63 17.68 -10.55 0.25
N ASP A 64 17.68 -9.56 -0.68
CA ASP A 64 18.83 -8.69 -0.92
C ASP A 64 18.40 -7.31 -1.42
N GLU A 65 19.28 -6.32 -1.31
CA GLU A 65 19.09 -5.00 -1.89
C GLU A 65 20.39 -4.42 -2.42
N SER A 66 20.30 -3.73 -3.53
CA SER A 66 21.38 -2.94 -4.11
C SER A 66 21.04 -1.46 -4.16
N LYS A 67 21.77 -0.68 -4.95
CA LYS A 67 21.48 0.76 -5.09
C LYS A 67 20.11 1.04 -5.68
N GLU A 68 19.63 0.20 -6.60
CA GLU A 68 18.43 0.45 -7.40
C GLU A 68 17.51 -0.76 -7.52
N THR A 69 17.89 -1.89 -6.89
CA THR A 69 17.19 -3.17 -6.99
C THR A 69 16.87 -3.71 -5.60
N ILE A 70 15.66 -4.26 -5.44
CA ILE A 70 15.25 -5.06 -4.28
C ILE A 70 14.96 -6.46 -4.79
N ILE A 71 15.58 -7.47 -4.18
CA ILE A 71 15.26 -8.87 -4.38
C ILE A 71 14.42 -9.33 -3.20
N MET A 72 13.23 -9.84 -3.48
CA MET A 72 12.27 -10.24 -2.44
C MET A 72 11.56 -11.53 -2.82
N GLU A 73 10.89 -12.12 -1.86
CA GLU A 73 10.00 -13.27 -2.05
C GLU A 73 8.98 -12.99 -3.15
N PHE A 74 8.82 -13.96 -4.07
CA PHE A 74 7.73 -13.93 -5.04
C PHE A 74 6.46 -14.50 -4.38
N LEU A 75 5.41 -13.71 -4.32
CA LEU A 75 4.12 -14.14 -3.81
C LEU A 75 3.29 -14.70 -4.97
N ASP A 76 3.03 -16.01 -4.97
CA ASP A 76 2.19 -16.68 -5.96
C ASP A 76 0.71 -16.58 -5.55
N GLY A 77 0.20 -15.35 -5.55
CA GLY A 77 -1.15 -15.01 -5.12
C GLY A 77 -1.89 -14.15 -6.13
N LYS A 78 -3.11 -13.78 -5.80
CA LYS A 78 -3.94 -12.86 -6.58
C LYS A 78 -3.99 -11.50 -5.88
N ARG A 79 -4.12 -10.42 -6.65
CA ARG A 79 -4.32 -9.10 -6.05
C ARG A 79 -5.69 -9.02 -5.38
N ILE A 80 -5.79 -8.29 -4.28
CA ILE A 80 -7.08 -8.08 -3.59
C ILE A 80 -8.10 -7.44 -4.53
N LYS A 81 -7.68 -6.55 -5.43
CA LYS A 81 -8.59 -5.95 -6.44
C LYS A 81 -9.30 -6.99 -7.32
N ASP A 82 -8.71 -8.17 -7.53
CA ASP A 82 -9.21 -9.21 -8.43
C ASP A 82 -10.04 -10.28 -7.68
N VAL A 83 -9.94 -10.36 -6.35
CA VAL A 83 -10.59 -11.40 -5.53
C VAL A 83 -11.65 -10.87 -4.56
N LEU A 84 -11.58 -9.59 -4.18
CA LEU A 84 -12.53 -8.98 -3.25
C LEU A 84 -13.91 -8.87 -3.90
N ASN A 85 -14.92 -9.49 -3.28
CA ASN A 85 -16.29 -9.56 -3.79
C ASN A 85 -17.32 -9.63 -2.66
N GLU A 86 -18.61 -9.78 -3.01
CA GLU A 86 -19.74 -9.79 -2.08
C GLU A 86 -19.72 -10.94 -1.06
N ASN A 87 -19.00 -12.04 -1.36
CA ASN A 87 -18.98 -13.22 -0.50
C ASN A 87 -17.85 -13.20 0.54
N ASN A 88 -16.82 -12.36 0.34
CA ASN A 88 -15.61 -12.39 1.17
C ASN A 88 -15.19 -11.02 1.75
N TYR A 89 -15.93 -9.94 1.42
CA TYR A 89 -15.52 -8.58 1.81
C TYR A 89 -15.45 -8.41 3.33
N GLU A 90 -16.30 -9.06 4.11
CA GLU A 90 -16.30 -8.91 5.57
C GLU A 90 -15.00 -9.44 6.19
N GLU A 91 -14.59 -10.65 5.80
CA GLU A 91 -13.36 -11.26 6.28
C GLU A 91 -12.12 -10.48 5.79
N LEU A 92 -12.02 -10.26 4.48
CA LEU A 92 -10.84 -9.63 3.89
C LEU A 92 -10.68 -8.18 4.35
N CYS A 93 -11.75 -7.39 4.40
CA CYS A 93 -11.69 -6.00 4.87
C CYS A 93 -11.35 -5.91 6.37
N THR A 94 -11.78 -6.88 7.18
CA THR A 94 -11.38 -6.94 8.60
C THR A 94 -9.88 -7.19 8.74
N LYS A 95 -9.31 -8.15 7.99
CA LYS A 95 -7.86 -8.42 7.96
C LYS A 95 -7.06 -7.21 7.44
N ILE A 96 -7.52 -6.59 6.34
CA ILE A 96 -6.89 -5.36 5.79
C ILE A 96 -6.83 -4.27 6.84
N ALA A 97 -7.95 -3.98 7.50
CA ALA A 97 -8.04 -2.93 8.52
C ALA A 97 -7.13 -3.20 9.73
N TYR A 98 -7.01 -4.45 10.16
CA TYR A 98 -6.11 -4.86 11.22
C TYR A 98 -4.65 -4.53 10.88
N TYR A 99 -4.18 -4.91 9.68
CA TYR A 99 -2.81 -4.62 9.27
C TYR A 99 -2.54 -3.11 9.06
N ILE A 100 -3.51 -2.37 8.53
CA ILE A 100 -3.41 -0.90 8.43
C ILE A 100 -3.29 -0.27 9.82
N ALA A 101 -4.08 -0.73 10.78
CA ALA A 101 -3.99 -0.26 12.16
C ALA A 101 -2.61 -0.54 12.78
N LEU A 102 -2.02 -1.72 12.51
CA LEU A 102 -0.64 -2.03 12.93
C LEU A 102 0.39 -1.10 12.29
N LEU A 103 0.31 -0.85 10.99
CA LEU A 103 1.19 0.09 10.29
C LEU A 103 1.10 1.48 10.93
N HIS A 104 -0.11 2.03 11.07
CA HIS A 104 -0.34 3.38 11.58
C HIS A 104 0.02 3.53 13.06
N LYS A 105 -0.19 2.50 13.89
CA LYS A 105 0.24 2.46 15.29
C LYS A 105 1.77 2.56 15.41
N ASN A 106 2.50 2.02 14.43
CA ASN A 106 3.96 2.04 14.37
C ASN A 106 4.50 3.13 13.42
N GLU A 107 3.68 4.15 13.14
CA GLU A 107 4.06 5.34 12.36
C GLU A 107 4.53 5.02 10.93
N ILE A 108 4.08 3.91 10.35
CA ILE A 108 4.34 3.55 8.96
C ILE A 108 3.14 3.96 8.12
N ILE A 109 3.38 4.83 7.14
CA ILE A 109 2.42 5.23 6.12
C ILE A 109 2.77 4.49 4.83
N HIS A 110 1.77 3.84 4.22
CA HIS A 110 1.98 3.11 2.98
C HIS A 110 2.15 4.06 1.79
N GLY A 111 1.38 5.14 1.76
CA GLY A 111 1.46 6.20 0.77
C GLY A 111 0.80 5.89 -0.58
N ASP A 112 0.45 4.62 -0.83
CA ASP A 112 -0.32 4.16 -2.00
C ASP A 112 -1.23 2.98 -1.61
N LEU A 113 -2.05 3.21 -0.58
CA LEU A 113 -2.89 2.19 0.04
C LEU A 113 -4.10 1.88 -0.84
N THR A 114 -3.95 0.90 -1.72
CA THR A 114 -4.98 0.47 -2.66
C THR A 114 -5.14 -1.05 -2.66
N THR A 115 -6.28 -1.57 -3.12
CA THR A 115 -6.49 -3.02 -3.29
C THR A 115 -5.60 -3.65 -4.37
N SER A 116 -4.99 -2.82 -5.23
CA SER A 116 -3.96 -3.25 -6.20
C SER A 116 -2.59 -3.52 -5.56
N ASN A 117 -2.31 -2.89 -4.41
CA ASN A 117 -1.06 -3.02 -3.66
C ASN A 117 -1.19 -3.98 -2.46
N MET A 118 -2.17 -4.87 -2.53
CA MET A 118 -2.36 -5.98 -1.60
C MET A 118 -2.53 -7.28 -2.38
N MET A 119 -1.93 -8.37 -1.87
CA MET A 119 -2.07 -9.71 -2.45
C MET A 119 -2.73 -10.65 -1.46
N PHE A 120 -3.56 -11.54 -1.97
CA PHE A 120 -4.14 -12.67 -1.26
C PHE A 120 -3.38 -13.92 -1.63
N ASN A 121 -2.68 -14.50 -0.66
CA ASN A 121 -1.87 -15.70 -0.83
C ASN A 121 -2.00 -16.58 0.42
N ASN A 122 -2.26 -17.88 0.25
CA ASN A 122 -2.39 -18.86 1.35
C ASN A 122 -3.34 -18.39 2.46
N ASN A 123 -4.50 -17.86 2.09
CA ASN A 123 -5.55 -17.34 3.00
C ASN A 123 -5.11 -16.13 3.86
N GLU A 124 -3.99 -15.48 3.49
CA GLU A 124 -3.45 -14.30 4.15
C GLU A 124 -3.34 -13.12 3.19
N ILE A 125 -3.34 -11.91 3.76
CA ILE A 125 -3.18 -10.67 3.00
C ILE A 125 -1.75 -10.16 3.19
N TYR A 126 -1.09 -9.87 2.08
CA TYR A 126 0.24 -9.30 2.02
C TYR A 126 0.18 -7.88 1.45
N PHE A 127 0.81 -6.95 2.12
CA PHE A 127 1.00 -5.59 1.60
C PHE A 127 2.27 -5.54 0.76
N ILE A 128 2.15 -4.96 -0.43
CA ILE A 128 3.25 -4.84 -1.39
C ILE A 128 3.43 -3.38 -1.83
N ASP A 129 4.59 -3.06 -2.36
CA ASP A 129 4.90 -1.75 -2.94
C ASP A 129 4.84 -0.57 -1.97
N PHE A 130 5.80 -0.49 -1.04
CA PHE A 130 6.02 0.67 -0.16
C PHE A 130 6.82 1.80 -0.83
N GLY A 131 6.84 1.87 -2.16
CA GLY A 131 7.64 2.84 -2.92
C GLY A 131 7.32 4.30 -2.65
N LEU A 132 6.08 4.62 -2.25
CA LEU A 132 5.63 5.94 -1.80
C LEU A 132 5.53 6.05 -0.28
N GLY A 133 5.85 4.99 0.45
CA GLY A 133 5.75 4.93 1.89
C GLY A 133 6.77 5.82 2.62
N PHE A 134 6.45 6.14 3.87
CA PHE A 134 7.32 6.92 4.75
C PHE A 134 6.94 6.73 6.22
N LYS A 135 7.80 7.21 7.12
CA LYS A 135 7.53 7.25 8.56
C LYS A 135 6.85 8.57 8.93
N SER A 136 5.72 8.50 9.65
CA SER A 136 5.03 9.69 10.17
C SER A 136 4.15 9.38 11.38
N SER A 137 4.26 10.24 12.40
CA SER A 137 3.34 10.28 13.54
C SER A 137 2.09 11.12 13.27
N ARG A 138 2.06 11.89 12.16
CA ARG A 138 1.00 12.86 11.85
C ARG A 138 -0.33 12.17 11.60
N ILE A 139 -1.36 12.66 12.26
CA ILE A 139 -2.73 12.17 12.10
C ILE A 139 -3.26 12.34 10.67
N GLU A 140 -2.88 13.44 10.01
CA GLU A 140 -3.32 13.76 8.65
C GLU A 140 -2.77 12.76 7.62
N ASP A 141 -1.53 12.28 7.79
CA ASP A 141 -0.93 11.29 6.90
C ASP A 141 -1.64 9.93 7.03
N LYS A 142 -1.98 9.51 8.25
CA LYS A 142 -2.78 8.29 8.52
C LYS A 142 -4.19 8.39 7.92
N ALA A 143 -4.84 9.54 8.09
CA ALA A 143 -6.16 9.77 7.52
C ALA A 143 -6.12 9.82 5.99
N SER A 144 -5.06 10.38 5.40
CA SER A 144 -4.85 10.42 3.95
C SER A 144 -4.63 9.02 3.36
N ASP A 145 -3.88 8.16 4.07
CA ASP A 145 -3.65 6.77 3.66
C ASP A 145 -4.97 5.98 3.63
N LEU A 146 -5.81 6.11 4.68
CA LEU A 146 -7.15 5.54 4.69
C LEU A 146 -8.04 6.09 3.56
N TYR A 147 -7.93 7.39 3.25
CA TYR A 147 -8.70 8.00 2.18
C TYR A 147 -8.31 7.45 0.80
N LEU A 148 -7.04 7.15 0.55
CA LEU A 148 -6.60 6.47 -0.68
C LEU A 148 -7.28 5.10 -0.84
N LEU A 149 -7.38 4.33 0.25
CA LEU A 149 -8.10 3.04 0.23
C LEU A 149 -9.59 3.22 -0.08
N LYS A 150 -10.24 4.23 0.52
CA LYS A 150 -11.66 4.54 0.19
C LYS A 150 -11.82 4.83 -1.30
N GLN A 151 -10.95 5.65 -1.87
CA GLN A 151 -10.99 5.96 -3.30
C GLN A 151 -10.77 4.71 -4.19
N ALA A 152 -9.86 3.81 -3.79
CA ALA A 152 -9.63 2.55 -4.49
C ALA A 152 -10.85 1.63 -4.43
N LEU A 153 -11.55 1.56 -3.27
CA LEU A 153 -12.79 0.81 -3.14
C LEU A 153 -13.89 1.40 -4.02
N ASP A 154 -14.07 2.72 -4.00
CA ASP A 154 -15.09 3.40 -4.79
C ASP A 154 -14.90 3.21 -6.30
N SER A 155 -13.65 3.20 -6.76
CA SER A 155 -13.34 3.07 -8.18
C SER A 155 -13.34 1.63 -8.70
N THR A 156 -12.94 0.68 -7.86
CA THR A 156 -12.71 -0.72 -8.29
C THR A 156 -13.80 -1.66 -7.81
N HIS A 157 -14.40 -1.38 -6.65
CA HIS A 157 -15.36 -2.27 -5.96
C HIS A 157 -16.67 -1.55 -5.65
N PHE A 158 -17.17 -0.76 -6.60
CA PHE A 158 -18.33 0.13 -6.41
C PHE A 158 -19.56 -0.56 -5.82
N ASN A 159 -19.83 -1.84 -6.20
CA ASN A 159 -20.99 -2.62 -5.71
C ASN A 159 -20.97 -2.87 -4.20
N ILE A 160 -19.78 -2.99 -3.61
CA ILE A 160 -19.58 -3.33 -2.19
C ILE A 160 -18.88 -2.23 -1.40
N SER A 161 -18.48 -1.14 -2.08
CA SER A 161 -17.60 -0.11 -1.50
C SER A 161 -18.08 0.40 -0.15
N ASP A 162 -19.35 0.79 -0.03
CA ASP A 162 -19.87 1.34 1.22
C ASP A 162 -19.88 0.31 2.35
N LYS A 163 -20.27 -0.94 2.07
CA LYS A 163 -20.28 -2.03 3.04
C LYS A 163 -18.85 -2.36 3.49
N ALA A 164 -17.94 -2.54 2.53
CA ALA A 164 -16.53 -2.80 2.78
C ALA A 164 -15.89 -1.68 3.61
N TRP A 165 -16.18 -0.43 3.28
CA TRP A 165 -15.68 0.73 4.00
C TRP A 165 -16.13 0.77 5.45
N GLN A 166 -17.40 0.47 5.75
CA GLN A 166 -17.91 0.41 7.12
C GLN A 166 -17.18 -0.65 7.95
N ILE A 167 -16.92 -1.83 7.37
CA ILE A 167 -16.14 -2.89 8.03
C ILE A 167 -14.71 -2.42 8.31
N ILE A 168 -14.06 -1.81 7.33
CA ILE A 168 -12.69 -1.28 7.48
C ILE A 168 -12.62 -0.25 8.61
N LEU A 169 -13.52 0.74 8.62
CA LEU A 169 -13.51 1.77 9.66
C LEU A 169 -13.73 1.18 11.06
N LYS A 170 -14.68 0.26 11.18
CA LYS A 170 -14.98 -0.42 12.46
C LYS A 170 -13.77 -1.20 12.96
N ALA A 171 -13.21 -2.07 12.12
CA ALA A 171 -12.07 -2.90 12.49
C ALA A 171 -10.79 -2.08 12.73
N TYR A 172 -10.55 -1.04 11.95
CA TYR A 172 -9.43 -0.11 12.18
C TYR A 172 -9.54 0.58 13.56
N GLN A 173 -10.71 1.14 13.90
CA GLN A 173 -10.92 1.79 15.20
C GLN A 173 -10.80 0.82 16.38
N GLN A 174 -11.18 -0.44 16.23
CA GLN A 174 -11.00 -1.45 17.27
C GLN A 174 -9.53 -1.75 17.55
N ASN A 175 -8.66 -1.71 16.52
CA ASN A 175 -7.24 -2.03 16.64
C ASN A 175 -6.35 -0.79 16.85
N TYR A 176 -6.82 0.39 16.47
CA TYR A 176 -6.16 1.69 16.69
C TYR A 176 -7.19 2.76 17.03
N PRO A 177 -7.58 2.89 18.33
CA PRO A 177 -8.69 3.75 18.79
C PRO A 177 -8.32 5.25 18.85
N GLU A 178 -7.58 5.77 17.88
CA GLU A 178 -7.21 7.18 17.77
C GLU A 178 -8.33 7.97 17.06
N LYS A 179 -9.19 8.60 17.84
CA LYS A 179 -10.37 9.33 17.35
C LYS A 179 -10.03 10.45 16.35
N ARG A 180 -8.87 11.12 16.53
CA ARG A 180 -8.46 12.22 15.66
C ARG A 180 -8.24 11.78 14.21
N VAL A 181 -7.86 10.50 13.98
CA VAL A 181 -7.74 9.97 12.61
C VAL A 181 -9.10 9.98 11.92
N MET A 182 -10.16 9.52 12.59
CA MET A 182 -11.51 9.49 12.03
C MET A 182 -12.08 10.90 11.81
N GLU A 183 -11.82 11.82 12.72
CA GLU A 183 -12.25 13.24 12.58
C GLU A 183 -11.55 13.90 11.39
N THR A 184 -10.25 13.64 11.22
CA THR A 184 -9.46 14.17 10.11
C THR A 184 -9.88 13.56 8.79
N LEU A 185 -10.13 12.24 8.75
CA LEU A 185 -10.65 11.54 7.58
C LEU A 185 -11.95 12.16 7.09
N LYS A 186 -12.92 12.39 7.98
CA LYS A 186 -14.18 13.08 7.65
C LYS A 186 -13.95 14.49 7.07
N LYS A 187 -12.96 15.24 7.57
CA LYS A 187 -12.59 16.56 7.02
C LYS A 187 -12.01 16.43 5.61
N ILE A 188 -11.17 15.43 5.35
CA ILE A 188 -10.58 15.16 4.02
C ILE A 188 -11.71 14.81 3.03
N GLU A 189 -12.58 13.87 3.39
CA GLU A 189 -13.74 13.48 2.57
C GLU A 189 -14.62 14.67 2.20
N LYS A 190 -14.89 15.55 3.18
CA LYS A 190 -15.71 16.74 2.98
C LYS A 190 -15.08 17.74 2.00
N ARG A 191 -13.79 18.08 2.19
CA ARG A 191 -13.05 18.99 1.30
C ARG A 191 -13.06 18.52 -0.16
N ARG A 192 -12.87 17.21 -0.39
CA ARG A 192 -12.79 16.64 -1.73
C ARG A 192 -14.14 16.53 -2.44
N ARG A 193 -15.27 16.46 -1.72
CA ARG A 193 -16.61 16.55 -2.32
C ARG A 193 -16.86 17.94 -2.93
N TYR A 194 -16.42 19.01 -2.27
CA TYR A 194 -16.59 20.38 -2.78
C TYR A 194 -15.75 20.63 -4.05
N VAL A 195 -14.52 20.15 -4.11
CA VAL A 195 -13.66 20.28 -5.32
C VAL A 195 -14.27 19.59 -6.55
N LYS A 196 -15.06 18.51 -6.39
CA LYS A 196 -15.76 17.85 -7.51
C LYS A 196 -16.97 18.64 -8.03
N ILE A 197 -17.56 19.47 -7.21
CA ILE A 197 -18.76 20.28 -7.59
C ILE A 197 -18.32 21.50 -8.39
N ASP A 198 -17.15 22.08 -8.13
CA ASP A 198 -16.62 23.25 -8.82
C ASP A 198 -16.00 22.96 -10.20
N MET A 199 -15.97 21.69 -10.64
CA MET A 199 -15.42 21.25 -11.94
C MET A 199 -16.50 20.75 -12.92
N VAL A 200 -17.80 21.03 -12.66
CA VAL A 200 -18.92 20.66 -13.56
C VAL A 200 -19.57 21.91 -14.14
#